data_135e45c388c4dd6a462e08f073caa19a
#
_entry.id   135e45c388c4dd6a462e08f073caa19a
#
_cell.length_a   1.000
_cell.length_b   1.000
_cell.length_c   1.000
_cell.angle_alpha   90.00
_cell.angle_beta   90.00
_cell.angle_gamma   90.00
#
_symmetry.space_group_name_H-M   'P 1'
#
loop_
_entity.id
_entity.type
_entity.pdbx_description
1 polymer ?
#
loop_
_entity_poly.entity_id
_entity_poly.type
_entity_poly.pdbx_seq_one_letter_code
_entity_poly.pdbx_strand_id
1 'polypeptide(L)'
;FELPTYPSLKNNYNEEFAKLDFGGQHYSTDQLPGAKVSVSPRVGFNWDITGDRKYVLRGGTGLFVGRMPFVWLISAVGNSGVGQTTYYYTDAATAQYKPHFHANRDEILKDLYGGQTHSKVELPKDPTIIDKDLKMPSTWKTSLALDMRLPGDVNFTLEGIYSRDYNPVVITNRGYELQEAKLT
;
A
#
# COMPACT_ATOMS: atom_id res chain seq x y z
N PHE A 1 13.27 3.14 15.62
CA PHE A 1 12.28 4.18 15.36
C PHE A 1 12.15 4.37 13.85
N GLU A 2 10.93 4.42 13.36
CA GLU A 2 10.65 4.82 11.97
C GLU A 2 9.64 5.97 12.00
N LEU A 3 9.93 7.03 11.26
CA LEU A 3 9.03 8.16 11.05
C LEU A 3 8.80 8.27 9.54
N PRO A 4 7.74 7.67 9.00
CA PRO A 4 7.40 7.84 7.60
C PRO A 4 6.99 9.29 7.37
N THR A 5 7.67 9.94 6.43
CA THR A 5 7.30 11.26 5.93
C THR A 5 6.82 11.13 4.49
N TYR A 6 5.74 11.83 4.17
CA TYR A 6 5.15 11.80 2.85
C TYR A 6 5.27 13.17 2.19
N PRO A 7 5.51 13.22 0.87
CA PRO A 7 5.47 14.49 0.15
C PRO A 7 4.06 15.09 0.22
N SER A 8 3.97 16.41 0.12
CA SER A 8 2.67 17.08 0.07
C SER A 8 1.97 16.77 -1.25
N LEU A 9 0.72 16.35 -1.19
CA LEU A 9 -0.14 16.12 -2.36
C LEU A 9 -1.11 17.29 -2.64
N LYS A 10 -0.89 18.47 -2.07
CA LYS A 10 -1.79 19.63 -2.27
C LYS A 10 -2.10 19.93 -3.74
N ASN A 11 -1.16 19.67 -4.63
CA ASN A 11 -1.33 19.86 -6.06
C ASN A 11 -2.20 18.80 -6.75
N ASN A 12 -2.58 17.74 -6.03
CA ASN A 12 -3.40 16.65 -6.53
C ASN A 12 -4.87 16.75 -6.09
N TYR A 13 -5.25 17.86 -5.48
CA TYR A 13 -6.63 18.10 -5.05
C TYR A 13 -7.56 18.19 -6.26
N ASN A 14 -8.56 17.32 -6.30
CA ASN A 14 -9.60 17.30 -7.31
C ASN A 14 -10.91 17.77 -6.70
N GLU A 15 -11.32 18.98 -7.06
CA GLU A 15 -12.53 19.60 -6.51
C GLU A 15 -13.80 18.86 -6.89
N GLU A 16 -13.88 18.35 -8.12
CA GLU A 16 -15.06 17.62 -8.60
C GLU A 16 -15.22 16.28 -7.88
N PHE A 17 -14.09 15.61 -7.59
CA PHE A 17 -14.09 14.38 -6.81
C PHE A 17 -14.50 14.63 -5.35
N ALA A 18 -14.04 15.71 -4.75
CA ALA A 18 -14.30 16.05 -3.35
C ALA A 18 -15.80 16.35 -3.10
N LYS A 19 -16.57 16.71 -4.14
CA LYS A 19 -18.03 16.93 -4.07
C LYS A 19 -18.85 15.63 -4.04
N LEU A 20 -18.24 14.52 -4.40
CA LEU A 20 -18.94 13.23 -4.44
C LEU A 20 -19.24 12.73 -3.03
N ASP A 21 -20.44 12.18 -2.87
CA ASP A 21 -20.88 11.54 -1.63
C ASP A 21 -20.80 10.00 -1.77
N PHE A 22 -20.09 9.38 -0.84
CA PHE A 22 -19.92 7.93 -0.74
C PHE A 22 -20.62 7.41 0.52
N GLY A 23 -21.94 7.46 0.55
CA GLY A 23 -22.72 7.01 1.70
C GLY A 23 -22.57 7.92 2.92
N GLY A 24 -22.63 9.24 2.72
CA GLY A 24 -22.46 10.26 3.76
C GLY A 24 -21.00 10.59 4.09
N GLN A 25 -20.06 10.09 3.30
CA GLN A 25 -18.63 10.36 3.45
C GLN A 25 -18.06 11.04 2.20
N HIS A 26 -17.22 12.04 2.43
CA HIS A 26 -16.47 12.73 1.38
C HIS A 26 -15.00 12.42 1.50
N TYR A 27 -14.34 12.21 0.38
CA TYR A 27 -12.91 11.90 0.30
C TYR A 27 -12.18 12.95 -0.53
N SER A 28 -10.89 13.10 -0.28
CA SER A 28 -10.04 14.03 -1.02
C SER A 28 -8.85 13.32 -1.67
N THR A 29 -8.51 13.70 -2.89
CA THR A 29 -7.42 13.09 -3.65
C THR A 29 -6.03 13.57 -3.21
N ASP A 30 -5.95 14.62 -2.41
CA ASP A 30 -4.71 15.15 -1.82
C ASP A 30 -4.40 14.60 -0.43
N GLN A 31 -5.20 13.63 0.02
CA GLN A 31 -5.12 13.08 1.37
C GLN A 31 -4.01 12.04 1.50
N LEU A 32 -3.17 12.21 2.52
CA LEU A 32 -2.15 11.25 2.93
C LEU A 32 -2.20 11.02 4.44
N PRO A 33 -1.73 9.86 4.91
CA PRO A 33 -1.60 9.61 6.34
C PRO A 33 -0.66 10.61 7.00
N GLY A 34 -1.00 11.05 8.19
CA GLY A 34 -0.09 11.86 9.01
C GLY A 34 1.18 11.07 9.38
N ALA A 35 2.30 11.78 9.51
CA ALA A 35 3.53 11.18 10.00
C ALA A 35 3.33 10.71 11.45
N LYS A 36 3.48 9.40 11.69
CA LYS A 36 3.34 8.79 13.02
C LYS A 36 4.61 8.01 13.34
N VAL A 37 5.18 8.28 14.53
CA VAL A 37 6.34 7.51 14.99
C VAL A 37 5.94 6.07 15.23
N SER A 38 6.68 5.15 14.65
CA SER A 38 6.53 3.72 14.87
C SER A 38 7.71 3.19 15.65
N VAL A 39 7.43 2.39 16.69
CA VAL A 39 8.43 1.79 17.56
C VAL A 39 8.35 0.28 17.40
N SER A 40 9.51 -0.35 17.19
CA SER A 40 9.62 -1.80 16.96
C SER A 40 10.51 -2.44 18.04
N PRO A 41 10.05 -2.57 19.30
CA PRO A 41 10.82 -3.19 20.36
C PRO A 41 11.02 -4.67 20.06
N ARG A 42 12.24 -5.16 20.35
CA ARG A 42 12.62 -6.56 20.14
C ARG A 42 13.51 -7.00 21.28
N VAL A 43 13.25 -8.20 21.80
CA VAL A 43 14.08 -8.87 22.81
C VAL A 43 14.30 -10.30 22.38
N GLY A 44 15.51 -10.78 22.54
CA GLY A 44 15.84 -12.17 22.27
C GLY A 44 16.87 -12.68 23.26
N PHE A 45 16.89 -13.98 23.45
CA PHE A 45 17.84 -14.68 24.28
C PHE A 45 18.29 -15.99 23.63
N ASN A 46 19.47 -16.42 24.03
CA ASN A 46 20.02 -17.70 23.69
C ASN A 46 20.75 -18.22 24.93
N TRP A 47 20.28 -19.32 25.49
CA TRP A 47 20.79 -19.86 26.74
C TRP A 47 21.21 -21.30 26.56
N ASP A 48 22.51 -21.54 26.73
CA ASP A 48 23.07 -22.87 26.85
C ASP A 48 22.83 -23.40 28.28
N ILE A 49 21.87 -24.34 28.41
CA ILE A 49 21.42 -24.83 29.72
C ILE A 49 22.50 -25.65 30.40
N THR A 50 23.28 -26.42 29.63
CA THR A 50 24.29 -27.39 30.15
C THR A 50 25.72 -26.88 30.04
N GLY A 51 25.97 -25.80 29.28
CA GLY A 51 27.30 -25.24 29.04
C GLY A 51 28.14 -25.98 28.01
N ASP A 52 27.63 -27.10 27.49
CA ASP A 52 28.24 -27.94 26.47
C ASP A 52 27.51 -27.95 25.12
N ARG A 53 26.52 -27.07 24.98
CA ARG A 53 25.61 -26.94 23.83
C ARG A 53 24.77 -28.19 23.55
N LYS A 54 24.61 -29.06 24.54
CA LYS A 54 23.78 -30.22 24.43
C LYS A 54 22.29 -29.86 24.42
N TYR A 55 21.92 -28.88 25.27
CA TYR A 55 20.59 -28.31 25.34
C TYR A 55 20.69 -26.77 25.28
N VAL A 56 20.16 -26.19 24.21
CA VAL A 56 20.18 -24.74 24.02
C VAL A 56 18.73 -24.26 23.89
N LEU A 57 18.32 -23.38 24.81
CA LEU A 57 17.04 -22.70 24.73
C LEU A 57 17.23 -21.32 24.11
N ARG A 58 16.56 -21.08 23.01
CA ARG A 58 16.58 -19.78 22.34
C ARG A 58 15.17 -19.27 22.11
N GLY A 59 15.02 -17.96 22.12
CA GLY A 59 13.73 -17.37 21.86
C GLY A 59 13.81 -15.87 21.70
N GLY A 60 12.71 -15.31 21.26
CA GLY A 60 12.60 -13.88 21.11
C GLY A 60 11.17 -13.44 20.92
N THR A 61 10.94 -12.19 21.24
CA THR A 61 9.66 -11.55 21.04
C THR A 61 9.87 -10.14 20.54
N GLY A 62 8.93 -9.64 19.71
CA GLY A 62 9.04 -8.28 19.23
C GLY A 62 7.88 -7.84 18.38
N LEU A 63 7.75 -6.53 18.28
CA LEU A 63 6.85 -5.86 17.37
C LEU A 63 7.60 -5.50 16.08
N PHE A 64 7.07 -5.93 14.96
CA PHE A 64 7.61 -5.67 13.63
C PHE A 64 6.64 -4.77 12.88
N VAL A 65 7.07 -3.56 12.58
CA VAL A 65 6.26 -2.60 11.80
C VAL A 65 6.64 -2.72 10.33
N GLY A 66 5.63 -2.93 9.51
CA GLY A 66 5.77 -2.96 8.04
C GLY A 66 5.74 -1.55 7.46
N ARG A 67 6.13 -1.45 6.18
CA ARG A 67 6.03 -0.22 5.41
C ARG A 67 4.89 -0.33 4.42
N MET A 68 4.22 0.79 4.17
CA MET A 68 3.23 0.87 3.10
C MET A 68 3.93 0.69 1.74
N PRO A 69 3.41 -0.17 0.85
CA PRO A 69 3.92 -0.29 -0.50
C PRO A 69 3.89 1.06 -1.23
N PHE A 70 5.02 1.45 -1.81
CA PHE A 70 5.15 2.73 -2.51
C PHE A 70 4.20 2.85 -3.71
N VAL A 71 3.84 1.73 -4.31
CA VAL A 71 2.88 1.68 -5.42
C VAL A 71 1.52 2.28 -5.07
N TRP A 72 1.07 2.18 -3.82
CA TRP A 72 -0.20 2.79 -3.42
C TRP A 72 -0.13 4.32 -3.40
N LEU A 73 1.02 4.88 -3.00
CA LEU A 73 1.27 6.32 -3.08
C LEU A 73 1.28 6.81 -4.53
N ILE A 74 1.96 6.07 -5.42
CA ILE A 74 2.00 6.39 -6.84
C ILE A 74 0.59 6.32 -7.44
N SER A 75 -0.18 5.30 -7.09
CA SER A 75 -1.56 5.15 -7.58
C SER A 75 -2.46 6.28 -7.08
N ALA A 76 -2.32 6.73 -5.83
CA ALA A 76 -3.08 7.86 -5.31
C ALA A 76 -2.75 9.16 -6.07
N VAL A 77 -1.48 9.38 -6.44
CA VAL A 77 -1.06 10.53 -7.23
C VAL A 77 -1.53 10.42 -8.68
N GLY A 78 -1.26 9.28 -9.32
CA GLY A 78 -1.57 9.06 -10.75
C GLY A 78 -3.06 9.05 -11.04
N ASN A 79 -3.86 8.47 -10.15
CA ASN A 79 -5.31 8.31 -10.33
C ASN A 79 -6.12 9.43 -9.69
N SER A 80 -5.52 10.58 -9.40
CA SER A 80 -6.22 11.74 -8.83
C SER A 80 -7.08 12.52 -9.84
N GLY A 81 -6.88 12.29 -11.14
CA GLY A 81 -7.48 13.08 -12.22
C GLY A 81 -6.88 14.48 -12.40
N VAL A 82 -5.80 14.79 -11.65
CA VAL A 82 -5.08 16.07 -11.73
C VAL A 82 -3.65 15.88 -12.23
N GLY A 83 -2.93 14.91 -11.64
CA GLY A 83 -1.52 14.67 -11.95
C GLY A 83 -1.28 13.93 -13.25
N GLN A 84 -2.28 13.16 -13.71
CA GLN A 84 -2.19 12.33 -14.92
C GLN A 84 -3.54 12.27 -15.59
N THR A 85 -3.57 12.45 -16.90
CA THR A 85 -4.73 12.20 -17.75
C THR A 85 -4.47 10.98 -18.63
N THR A 86 -5.36 10.02 -18.63
CA THR A 86 -5.25 8.80 -19.44
C THR A 86 -6.22 8.88 -20.63
N TYR A 87 -5.69 8.77 -21.84
CA TYR A 87 -6.48 8.74 -23.05
C TYR A 87 -6.62 7.31 -23.57
N TYR A 88 -7.87 6.92 -23.79
CA TYR A 88 -8.19 5.61 -24.37
C TYR A 88 -8.60 5.81 -25.83
N TYR A 89 -7.83 5.25 -26.76
CA TYR A 89 -8.10 5.28 -28.20
C TYR A 89 -8.94 4.08 -28.67
N THR A 90 -9.64 3.44 -27.75
CA THR A 90 -10.47 2.25 -28.03
C THR A 90 -11.92 2.60 -28.33
N ASP A 91 -12.36 3.81 -28.01
CA ASP A 91 -13.72 4.27 -28.24
C ASP A 91 -13.94 4.65 -29.70
N ALA A 92 -15.16 4.42 -30.23
CA ALA A 92 -15.50 4.72 -31.60
C ALA A 92 -15.24 6.19 -32.00
N ALA A 93 -15.38 7.12 -31.04
CA ALA A 93 -15.11 8.54 -31.23
C ALA A 93 -13.60 8.86 -31.36
N THR A 94 -12.75 8.04 -30.78
CA THR A 94 -11.27 8.22 -30.77
C THR A 94 -10.55 7.26 -31.72
N ALA A 95 -11.23 6.22 -32.23
CA ALA A 95 -10.66 5.20 -33.13
C ALA A 95 -10.12 5.78 -34.47
N GLN A 96 -10.61 6.94 -34.88
CA GLN A 96 -10.10 7.68 -36.02
C GLN A 96 -8.75 8.37 -35.73
N TYR A 97 -8.38 8.55 -34.47
CA TYR A 97 -7.08 9.08 -34.07
C TYR A 97 -6.05 7.97 -34.15
N LYS A 98 -5.21 8.01 -35.17
CA LYS A 98 -4.04 7.14 -35.29
C LYS A 98 -2.80 7.99 -35.09
N PRO A 99 -2.31 8.14 -33.84
CA PRO A 99 -1.13 8.94 -33.59
C PRO A 99 0.06 8.33 -34.31
N HIS A 100 0.84 9.17 -34.97
CA HIS A 100 2.08 8.77 -35.61
C HIS A 100 3.24 8.86 -34.62
N PHE A 101 4.23 8.01 -34.82
CA PHE A 101 5.45 8.11 -34.01
C PHE A 101 6.27 9.32 -34.48
N HIS A 102 6.64 10.19 -33.56
CA HIS A 102 7.53 11.30 -33.75
C HIS A 102 8.74 11.17 -32.83
N ALA A 103 9.92 11.56 -33.32
CA ALA A 103 11.12 11.58 -32.48
C ALA A 103 11.12 12.75 -31.46
N ASN A 104 10.33 13.79 -31.75
CA ASN A 104 10.18 14.96 -30.90
C ASN A 104 8.92 14.81 -30.02
N ARG A 105 9.08 14.98 -28.70
CA ARG A 105 7.99 14.92 -27.71
C ARG A 105 6.86 15.90 -28.02
N ASP A 106 7.20 17.14 -28.43
CA ASP A 106 6.17 18.18 -28.64
C ASP A 106 5.34 17.89 -29.88
N GLU A 107 5.90 17.23 -30.90
CA GLU A 107 5.18 16.76 -32.07
C GLU A 107 4.26 15.60 -31.73
N ILE A 108 4.71 14.67 -30.87
CA ILE A 108 3.85 13.60 -30.34
C ILE A 108 2.65 14.19 -29.59
N LEU A 109 2.87 15.17 -28.73
CA LEU A 109 1.78 15.81 -27.98
C LEU A 109 0.80 16.55 -28.90
N LYS A 110 1.29 17.22 -29.95
CA LYS A 110 0.42 17.87 -30.94
C LYS A 110 -0.41 16.86 -31.72
N ASP A 111 0.18 15.74 -32.10
CA ASP A 111 -0.51 14.68 -32.84
C ASP A 111 -1.55 13.99 -31.96
N LEU A 112 -1.21 13.68 -30.71
CA LEU A 112 -2.12 13.03 -29.77
C LEU A 112 -3.30 13.92 -29.38
N TYR A 113 -3.09 15.21 -29.20
CA TYR A 113 -4.10 16.10 -28.62
C TYR A 113 -4.64 17.14 -29.61
N GLY A 114 -4.26 17.05 -30.90
CA GLY A 114 -4.63 18.07 -31.89
C GLY A 114 -4.12 19.46 -31.52
N GLY A 115 -3.02 19.54 -30.74
CA GLY A 115 -2.45 20.79 -30.25
C GLY A 115 -3.20 21.40 -29.05
N GLN A 116 -4.24 20.74 -28.54
CA GLN A 116 -4.94 21.18 -27.32
C GLN A 116 -4.22 20.66 -26.07
N THR A 117 -3.78 21.56 -25.23
CA THR A 117 -3.37 21.22 -23.87
C THR A 117 -4.63 21.01 -23.04
N HIS A 118 -4.93 19.76 -22.68
CA HIS A 118 -5.99 19.50 -21.75
C HIS A 118 -5.56 19.92 -20.35
N SER A 119 -5.94 21.11 -19.96
CA SER A 119 -5.74 21.63 -18.60
C SER A 119 -6.97 21.39 -17.71
N LYS A 120 -7.96 20.65 -18.20
CA LYS A 120 -9.19 20.41 -17.45
C LYS A 120 -8.98 19.28 -16.47
N VAL A 121 -9.19 19.58 -15.20
CA VAL A 121 -9.30 18.56 -14.16
C VAL A 121 -10.52 17.71 -14.47
N GLU A 122 -10.31 16.40 -14.63
CA GLU A 122 -11.36 15.43 -14.92
C GLU A 122 -11.67 14.61 -13.69
N LEU A 123 -12.92 14.13 -13.61
CA LEU A 123 -13.30 13.18 -12.58
C LEU A 123 -12.54 11.86 -12.83
N PRO A 124 -11.74 11.37 -11.87
CA PRO A 124 -10.98 10.13 -12.06
C PRO A 124 -11.93 8.94 -12.17
N LYS A 125 -11.66 8.01 -13.11
CA LYS A 125 -12.46 6.79 -13.28
C LYS A 125 -12.25 5.80 -12.13
N ASP A 126 -10.99 5.64 -11.71
CA ASP A 126 -10.58 4.66 -10.69
C ASP A 126 -9.68 5.35 -9.63
N PRO A 127 -10.24 6.26 -8.81
CA PRO A 127 -9.44 6.97 -7.83
C PRO A 127 -8.96 6.03 -6.72
N THR A 128 -7.70 6.18 -6.34
CA THR A 128 -7.12 5.49 -5.19
C THR A 128 -6.97 6.50 -4.05
N ILE A 129 -7.65 6.27 -2.95
CA ILE A 129 -7.61 7.15 -1.78
C ILE A 129 -6.94 6.43 -0.62
N ILE A 130 -6.02 7.11 0.04
CA ILE A 130 -5.35 6.62 1.24
C ILE A 130 -5.97 7.30 2.45
N ASP A 131 -6.40 6.52 3.42
CA ASP A 131 -7.00 7.05 4.64
C ASP A 131 -5.97 7.88 5.42
N LYS A 132 -6.36 9.10 5.84
CA LYS A 132 -5.53 9.99 6.67
C LYS A 132 -5.14 9.36 8.01
N ASP A 133 -5.96 8.45 8.52
CA ASP A 133 -5.74 7.76 9.79
C ASP A 133 -5.07 6.41 9.64
N LEU A 134 -4.62 6.06 8.42
CA LEU A 134 -3.92 4.83 8.15
C LEU A 134 -2.73 4.68 9.11
N LYS A 135 -2.69 3.54 9.78
CA LYS A 135 -1.56 3.12 10.62
C LYS A 135 -0.74 2.08 9.87
N MET A 136 0.57 2.12 10.05
CA MET A 136 1.43 1.11 9.46
C MET A 136 1.05 -0.29 9.98
N PRO A 137 0.95 -1.28 9.09
CA PRO A 137 0.70 -2.65 9.51
C PRO A 137 1.83 -3.11 10.43
N SER A 138 1.49 -3.80 11.48
CA SER A 138 2.47 -4.31 12.43
C SER A 138 2.11 -5.72 12.87
N THR A 139 3.14 -6.50 13.18
CA THR A 139 2.99 -7.89 13.60
C THR A 139 3.80 -8.11 14.86
N TRP A 140 3.16 -8.61 15.90
CA TRP A 140 3.83 -9.14 17.07
C TRP A 140 4.22 -10.58 16.80
N LYS A 141 5.50 -10.90 16.95
CA LYS A 141 6.00 -12.27 16.80
C LYS A 141 6.74 -12.68 18.06
N THR A 142 6.49 -13.91 18.48
CA THR A 142 7.20 -14.56 19.58
C THR A 142 7.61 -15.95 19.11
N SER A 143 8.85 -16.32 19.32
CA SER A 143 9.35 -17.66 19.05
C SER A 143 10.08 -18.20 20.28
N LEU A 144 9.98 -19.52 20.49
CA LEU A 144 10.72 -20.25 21.49
C LEU A 144 11.16 -21.56 20.86
N ALA A 145 12.43 -21.87 20.93
CA ALA A 145 13.00 -23.07 20.38
C ALA A 145 13.94 -23.75 21.39
N LEU A 146 13.90 -25.07 21.43
CA LEU A 146 14.81 -25.91 22.18
C LEU A 146 15.59 -26.77 21.20
N ASP A 147 16.89 -26.53 21.14
CA ASP A 147 17.83 -27.34 20.36
C ASP A 147 18.48 -28.38 21.27
N MET A 148 18.46 -29.64 20.84
CA MET A 148 18.98 -30.78 21.60
C MET A 148 19.94 -31.60 20.74
N ARG A 149 21.11 -31.94 21.27
CA ARG A 149 22.02 -32.90 20.66
C ARG A 149 21.78 -34.26 21.31
N LEU A 150 21.24 -35.20 20.53
CA LEU A 150 20.94 -36.55 20.95
C LEU A 150 22.17 -37.48 20.69
N PRO A 151 22.23 -38.66 21.31
CA PRO A 151 23.26 -39.66 21.01
C PRO A 151 23.27 -40.02 19.52
N GLY A 152 24.46 -40.28 18.96
CA GLY A 152 24.63 -40.56 17.53
C GLY A 152 24.71 -39.34 16.64
N ASP A 153 25.09 -38.15 17.19
CA ASP A 153 25.23 -36.87 16.50
C ASP A 153 23.94 -36.35 15.81
N VAL A 154 22.80 -36.79 16.34
CA VAL A 154 21.50 -36.32 15.86
C VAL A 154 21.19 -34.99 16.54
N ASN A 155 20.94 -33.95 15.74
CA ASN A 155 20.41 -32.68 16.24
C ASN A 155 18.91 -32.65 16.09
N PHE A 156 18.22 -32.34 17.19
CA PHE A 156 16.78 -32.20 17.23
C PHE A 156 16.40 -30.80 17.70
N THR A 157 15.51 -30.13 16.97
CA THR A 157 15.00 -28.81 17.31
C THR A 157 13.49 -28.88 17.43
N LEU A 158 12.96 -28.38 18.55
CA LEU A 158 11.54 -28.12 18.74
C LEU A 158 11.33 -26.61 18.79
N GLU A 159 10.53 -26.09 17.89
CA GLU A 159 10.25 -24.63 17.81
C GLU A 159 8.75 -24.36 17.80
N GLY A 160 8.34 -23.38 18.61
CA GLY A 160 7.01 -22.81 18.59
C GLY A 160 7.04 -21.34 18.19
N ILE A 161 6.17 -20.92 17.28
CA ILE A 161 6.05 -19.53 16.82
C ILE A 161 4.62 -19.06 17.01
N TYR A 162 4.46 -17.90 17.65
CA TYR A 162 3.20 -17.18 17.75
C TYR A 162 3.30 -15.87 16.99
N SER A 163 2.29 -15.57 16.18
CA SER A 163 2.21 -14.34 15.40
C SER A 163 0.83 -13.71 15.51
N ARG A 164 0.77 -12.41 15.72
CA ARG A 164 -0.47 -11.64 15.75
C ARG A 164 -0.31 -10.32 15.01
N ASP A 165 -1.18 -10.09 14.02
CA ASP A 165 -1.19 -8.88 13.24
C ASP A 165 -2.02 -7.79 13.91
N TYR A 166 -1.51 -6.55 13.83
CA TYR A 166 -2.16 -5.32 14.26
C TYR A 166 -2.25 -4.36 13.07
N ASN A 167 -3.32 -3.61 13.01
CA ASN A 167 -3.59 -2.64 11.94
C ASN A 167 -3.40 -3.25 10.53
N PRO A 168 -4.09 -4.36 10.20
CA PRO A 168 -4.03 -4.89 8.85
C PRO A 168 -4.53 -3.83 7.87
N VAL A 169 -3.89 -3.74 6.71
CA VAL A 169 -4.36 -2.85 5.66
C VAL A 169 -5.55 -3.50 4.98
N VAL A 170 -6.66 -2.78 4.94
CA VAL A 170 -7.88 -3.21 4.27
C VAL A 170 -8.13 -2.29 3.08
N ILE A 171 -8.35 -2.89 1.93
CA ILE A 171 -8.73 -2.17 0.71
C ILE A 171 -10.22 -2.39 0.52
N THR A 172 -10.96 -1.28 0.45
CA THR A 172 -12.41 -1.32 0.22
C THR A 172 -12.75 -0.53 -1.03
N ASN A 173 -13.67 -1.06 -1.84
CA ASN A 173 -14.24 -0.30 -2.94
C ASN A 173 -15.49 0.44 -2.43
N ARG A 174 -15.44 1.76 -2.42
CA ARG A 174 -16.53 2.62 -1.97
C ARG A 174 -17.46 3.05 -3.11
N GLY A 175 -17.10 2.76 -4.35
CA GLY A 175 -17.91 3.06 -5.54
C GLY A 175 -19.01 2.04 -5.82
N TYR A 176 -19.03 0.92 -5.11
CA TYR A 176 -20.09 -0.09 -5.24
C TYR A 176 -20.96 -0.11 -3.99
N GLU A 177 -22.25 0.12 -4.16
CA GLU A 177 -23.25 -0.27 -3.17
C GLU A 177 -23.46 -1.78 -3.28
N LEU A 178 -23.24 -2.50 -2.18
CA LEU A 178 -23.62 -3.91 -2.09
C LEU A 178 -25.16 -3.96 -2.11
N GLN A 179 -25.74 -4.20 -3.28
CA GLN A 179 -27.12 -4.65 -3.36
C GLN A 179 -27.16 -6.05 -2.79
N GLU A 180 -27.93 -6.27 -1.73
CA GLU A 180 -28.23 -7.61 -1.25
C GLU A 180 -28.89 -8.39 -2.40
N ALA A 181 -28.14 -9.30 -3.01
CA ALA A 181 -28.71 -10.25 -3.94
C ALA A 181 -29.64 -11.16 -3.13
N LYS A 182 -30.93 -10.90 -3.20
CA LYS A 182 -31.95 -11.90 -2.79
C LYS A 182 -31.80 -13.08 -3.74
N LEU A 183 -31.23 -14.16 -3.23
CA LEU A 183 -31.31 -15.46 -3.89
C LEU A 183 -32.79 -15.86 -3.85
N THR A 184 -33.46 -15.78 -5.00
CA THR A 184 -34.79 -16.37 -5.24
C THR A 184 -34.62 -17.82 -5.64
#